data_8068e462326f9167ca721df20691a86b
#
_entry.id   8068e462326f9167ca721df20691a86b
#
_cell.length_a   1.000
_cell.length_b   1.000
_cell.length_c   1.000
_cell.angle_alpha   90.00
_cell.angle_beta   90.00
_cell.angle_gamma   90.00
#
_symmetry.space_group_name_H-M   'P 1'
#
loop_
_entity.id
_entity.type
_entity.pdbx_description
1 polymer ?
#
loop_
_entity_poly.entity_id
_entity_poly.type
_entity_poly.pdbx_seq_one_letter_code
_entity_poly.pdbx_strand_id
1 'polypeptide(L)'
;MSDWDFKVETSDFERVADDLPRLVAPLTPLAQQWDPLAETACYMLLLRGPTKVDFLFDRPQEPNPPWSANGETLRAIDEHFWDWVLWLTSKESAGKDELVQDELAKMSTFLLVPLGVPDVPTSIPAAVRNYRGAREQAERRWGVAVPRDIESEVAVVVV
;
A
#
# COMPACT_ATOMS: atom_id res chain seq x y z
N MET A 1 15.85 3.79 -4.26
CA MET A 1 14.68 3.05 -3.76
C MET A 1 15.07 1.60 -3.56
N SER A 2 14.78 1.01 -2.40
CA SER A 2 15.07 -0.40 -2.09
C SER A 2 13.76 -1.15 -1.88
N ASP A 3 13.66 -2.35 -2.47
CA ASP A 3 12.55 -3.28 -2.35
C ASP A 3 13.14 -4.61 -1.86
N TRP A 4 12.68 -5.08 -0.70
CA TRP A 4 13.24 -6.25 -0.02
C TRP A 4 12.14 -7.25 0.27
N ASP A 5 12.18 -8.38 -0.42
CA ASP A 5 11.26 -9.49 -0.21
C ASP A 5 11.93 -10.58 0.64
N PHE A 6 11.37 -10.84 1.81
CA PHE A 6 11.83 -11.90 2.71
C PHE A 6 10.84 -13.05 2.71
N LYS A 7 11.25 -14.21 2.23
CA LYS A 7 10.48 -15.43 2.39
C LYS A 7 10.58 -15.92 3.82
N VAL A 8 9.46 -16.04 4.51
CA VAL A 8 9.37 -16.50 5.90
C VAL A 8 8.86 -17.94 5.94
N GLU A 9 9.65 -18.82 6.47
CA GLU A 9 9.29 -20.22 6.72
C GLU A 9 8.98 -20.40 8.21
N THR A 10 7.81 -20.90 8.53
CA THR A 10 7.39 -21.15 9.91
C THR A 10 6.45 -22.34 10.00
N SER A 11 6.55 -23.10 11.08
CA SER A 11 5.58 -24.14 11.42
C SER A 11 4.39 -23.60 12.25
N ASP A 12 4.44 -22.34 12.69
CA ASP A 12 3.42 -21.69 13.53
C ASP A 12 3.15 -20.27 12.99
N PHE A 13 2.38 -20.21 11.91
CA PHE A 13 2.05 -18.95 11.24
C PHE A 13 1.30 -17.98 12.16
N GLU A 14 0.30 -18.46 12.90
CA GLU A 14 -0.55 -17.60 13.73
C GLU A 14 0.27 -16.88 14.79
N ARG A 15 1.17 -17.61 15.46
CA ARG A 15 2.06 -17.01 16.44
C ARG A 15 3.00 -15.97 15.83
N VAL A 16 3.59 -16.29 14.67
CA VAL A 16 4.48 -15.34 13.98
C VAL A 16 3.70 -14.11 13.54
N ALA A 17 2.49 -14.29 12.99
CA ALA A 17 1.63 -13.21 12.56
C ALA A 17 1.27 -12.26 13.71
N ASP A 18 0.93 -12.79 14.87
CA ASP A 18 0.62 -12.01 16.09
C ASP A 18 1.85 -11.25 16.62
N ASP A 19 3.03 -11.84 16.52
CA ASP A 19 4.27 -11.25 17.02
C ASP A 19 4.90 -10.23 16.05
N LEU A 20 4.61 -10.30 14.75
CA LEU A 20 5.28 -9.53 13.71
C LEU A 20 5.25 -8.00 13.96
N PRO A 21 4.11 -7.39 14.30
CA PRO A 21 4.06 -5.94 14.57
C PRO A 21 5.03 -5.51 15.67
N ARG A 22 5.17 -6.34 16.71
CA ARG A 22 6.08 -6.10 17.83
C ARG A 22 7.55 -6.31 17.42
N LEU A 23 7.82 -7.33 16.62
CA LEU A 23 9.17 -7.65 16.15
C LEU A 23 9.75 -6.56 15.24
N VAL A 24 8.92 -5.95 14.38
CA VAL A 24 9.35 -4.90 13.45
C VAL A 24 9.29 -3.49 14.06
N ALA A 25 8.67 -3.32 15.22
CA ALA A 25 8.55 -2.00 15.88
C ALA A 25 9.88 -1.26 16.06
N PRO A 26 11.03 -1.93 16.38
CA PRO A 26 12.33 -1.26 16.47
C PRO A 26 12.80 -0.61 15.15
N LEU A 27 12.27 -1.03 13.99
CA LEU A 27 12.55 -0.42 12.69
C LEU A 27 11.82 0.92 12.50
N THR A 28 10.92 1.28 13.41
CA THR A 28 10.10 2.50 13.35
C THR A 28 9.41 2.70 12.00
N PRO A 29 8.62 1.71 11.52
CA PRO A 29 8.00 1.78 10.21
C PRO A 29 7.04 2.97 10.11
N LEU A 30 6.97 3.59 8.94
CA LEU A 30 6.00 4.62 8.59
C LEU A 30 4.61 4.00 8.34
N ALA A 31 4.60 2.79 7.77
CA ALA A 31 3.43 1.96 7.60
C ALA A 31 3.78 0.50 7.86
N GLN A 32 2.80 -0.25 8.38
CA GLN A 32 2.89 -1.70 8.53
C GLN A 32 1.49 -2.30 8.54
N GLN A 33 1.25 -3.28 7.69
CA GLN A 33 -0.02 -4.01 7.68
C GLN A 33 0.08 -5.31 6.90
N TRP A 34 -0.88 -6.22 7.11
CA TRP A 34 -1.11 -7.32 6.19
C TRP A 34 -1.66 -6.79 4.88
N ASP A 35 -1.11 -7.25 3.75
CA ASP A 35 -1.64 -6.92 2.44
C ASP A 35 -2.92 -7.73 2.17
N PRO A 36 -4.10 -7.09 2.14
CA PRO A 36 -5.35 -7.80 1.93
C PRO A 36 -5.58 -8.22 0.47
N LEU A 37 -4.75 -7.75 -0.46
CA LEU A 37 -4.90 -7.99 -1.89
C LEU A 37 -3.89 -9.01 -2.44
N ALA A 38 -2.92 -9.42 -1.62
CA ALA A 38 -1.92 -10.41 -2.02
C ALA A 38 -2.53 -11.82 -2.13
N GLU A 39 -2.03 -12.63 -3.06
CA GLU A 39 -2.44 -14.02 -3.25
C GLU A 39 -1.92 -14.95 -2.14
N THR A 40 -0.83 -14.56 -1.49
CA THR A 40 -0.26 -15.25 -0.33
C THR A 40 -0.11 -14.26 0.81
N ALA A 41 -0.13 -14.76 2.05
CA ALA A 41 0.01 -13.91 3.22
C ALA A 41 1.30 -13.08 3.13
N CYS A 42 1.13 -11.77 3.08
CA CYS A 42 2.20 -10.78 2.95
C CYS A 42 2.03 -9.72 4.03
N TYR A 43 3.08 -9.50 4.82
CA TYR A 43 3.13 -8.40 5.78
C TYR A 43 4.06 -7.32 5.24
N MET A 44 3.49 -6.19 4.87
CA MET A 44 4.20 -5.08 4.26
C MET A 44 4.70 -4.07 5.28
N LEU A 45 5.89 -3.55 5.08
CA LEU A 45 6.44 -2.41 5.80
C LEU A 45 6.91 -1.34 4.83
N LEU A 46 6.68 -0.09 5.20
CA LEU A 46 7.31 1.06 4.57
C LEU A 46 8.19 1.79 5.58
N LEU A 47 9.46 1.90 5.27
CA LEU A 47 10.46 2.54 6.12
C LEU A 47 10.93 3.87 5.51
N ARG A 48 11.58 4.71 6.33
CA ARG A 48 12.24 5.93 5.84
C ARG A 48 13.35 5.61 4.83
N GLY A 49 13.61 6.57 3.94
CA GLY A 49 14.57 6.40 2.84
C GLY A 49 13.98 5.68 1.62
N PRO A 50 12.75 5.93 1.26
CA PRO A 50 11.59 5.13 0.87
C PRO A 50 11.99 3.68 0.55
N THR A 51 12.00 2.86 1.61
CA THR A 51 12.36 1.43 1.57
C THR A 51 11.12 0.59 1.85
N LYS A 52 10.74 -0.24 0.87
CA LYS A 52 9.69 -1.25 1.01
C LYS A 52 10.30 -2.56 1.49
N VAL A 53 9.62 -3.21 2.43
CA VAL A 53 9.98 -4.54 2.92
C VAL A 53 8.72 -5.40 2.99
N ASP A 54 8.75 -6.55 2.34
CA ASP A 54 7.69 -7.54 2.37
C ASP A 54 8.15 -8.82 3.06
N PHE A 55 7.37 -9.28 4.03
CA PHE A 55 7.50 -10.62 4.60
C PHE A 55 6.47 -11.54 3.95
N LEU A 56 6.95 -12.44 3.09
CA LEU A 56 6.13 -13.34 2.29
C LEU A 56 6.07 -14.72 2.95
N PHE A 57 4.87 -15.21 3.20
CA PHE A 57 4.61 -16.51 3.78
C PHE A 57 4.07 -17.46 2.71
N ASP A 58 4.49 -18.73 2.74
CA ASP A 58 3.94 -19.79 1.89
C ASP A 58 2.56 -20.24 2.41
N ARG A 59 1.63 -19.28 2.43
CA ARG A 59 0.25 -19.48 2.87
C ARG A 59 -0.69 -18.76 1.91
N PRO A 60 -1.43 -19.49 1.06
CA PRO A 60 -2.43 -18.87 0.19
C PRO A 60 -3.49 -18.14 1.01
N GLN A 61 -3.94 -17.01 0.49
CA GLN A 61 -5.08 -16.28 1.03
C GLN A 61 -6.03 -15.90 -0.10
N GLU A 62 -7.31 -15.82 0.22
CA GLU A 62 -8.28 -15.24 -0.72
C GLU A 62 -8.13 -13.72 -0.69
N PRO A 63 -7.87 -13.07 -1.84
CA PRO A 63 -7.82 -11.61 -1.90
C PRO A 63 -9.13 -10.99 -1.42
N ASN A 64 -9.03 -9.99 -0.57
CA ASN A 64 -10.20 -9.28 -0.09
C ASN A 64 -10.88 -8.50 -1.23
N PRO A 65 -12.21 -8.27 -1.14
CA PRO A 65 -12.89 -7.35 -2.05
C PRO A 65 -12.33 -5.93 -1.92
N PRO A 66 -12.71 -5.01 -2.82
CA PRO A 66 -12.34 -3.61 -2.70
C PRO A 66 -12.59 -3.06 -1.30
N TRP A 67 -11.71 -2.18 -0.86
CA TRP A 67 -11.80 -1.58 0.47
C TRP A 67 -13.17 -0.96 0.75
N SER A 68 -13.73 -1.26 1.91
CA SER A 68 -14.87 -0.51 2.43
C SER A 68 -14.35 0.80 3.01
N ALA A 69 -14.40 1.88 2.22
CA ALA A 69 -13.85 3.16 2.60
C ALA A 69 -14.73 3.87 3.64
N ASN A 70 -14.17 4.13 4.81
CA ASN A 70 -14.78 4.84 5.92
C ASN A 70 -13.70 5.47 6.82
N GLY A 71 -14.11 6.13 7.92
CA GLY A 71 -13.15 6.82 8.81
C GLY A 71 -12.17 5.89 9.52
N GLU A 72 -12.53 4.63 9.74
CA GLU A 72 -11.67 3.65 10.41
C GLU A 72 -10.62 3.04 9.44
N THR A 73 -11.01 2.86 8.18
CA THR A 73 -10.17 2.20 7.17
C THR A 73 -9.30 3.18 6.37
N LEU A 74 -9.58 4.50 6.41
CA LEU A 74 -8.90 5.48 5.57
C LEU A 74 -7.39 5.47 5.75
N ARG A 75 -6.91 5.27 6.98
CA ARG A 75 -5.48 5.19 7.26
C ARG A 75 -4.84 3.97 6.59
N ALA A 76 -5.45 2.80 6.70
CA ALA A 76 -4.93 1.59 6.07
C ALA A 76 -4.95 1.68 4.53
N ILE A 77 -5.98 2.33 3.96
CA ILE A 77 -6.04 2.65 2.53
C ILE A 77 -4.88 3.58 2.13
N ASP A 78 -4.60 4.62 2.94
CA ASP A 78 -3.49 5.56 2.68
C ASP A 78 -2.14 4.84 2.69
N GLU A 79 -1.90 4.02 3.69
CA GLU A 79 -0.67 3.24 3.83
C GLU A 79 -0.48 2.29 2.64
N HIS A 80 -1.54 1.58 2.23
CA HIS A 80 -1.49 0.68 1.08
C HIS A 80 -1.33 1.41 -0.25
N PHE A 81 -2.00 2.56 -0.42
CA PHE A 81 -1.86 3.39 -1.62
C PHE A 81 -0.41 3.83 -1.84
N TRP A 82 0.25 4.36 -0.82
CA TRP A 82 1.62 4.86 -0.94
C TRP A 82 2.65 3.74 -1.10
N ASP A 83 2.43 2.59 -0.48
CA ASP A 83 3.22 1.39 -0.72
C ASP A 83 3.14 0.95 -2.19
N TRP A 84 1.92 0.88 -2.72
CA TRP A 84 1.69 0.50 -4.13
C TRP A 84 2.29 1.51 -5.11
N VAL A 85 2.16 2.82 -4.84
CA VAL A 85 2.81 3.89 -5.63
C VAL A 85 4.32 3.72 -5.64
N LEU A 86 4.93 3.42 -4.51
CA LEU A 86 6.37 3.20 -4.41
C LEU A 86 6.80 2.02 -5.27
N TRP A 87 6.09 0.90 -5.17
CA TRP A 87 6.35 -0.29 -5.98
C TRP A 87 6.18 -0.02 -7.48
N LEU A 88 5.08 0.63 -7.89
CA LEU A 88 4.84 1.00 -9.29
C LEU A 88 5.93 1.88 -9.87
N THR A 89 6.43 2.86 -9.11
CA THR A 89 7.54 3.73 -9.52
C THR A 89 8.81 2.92 -9.79
N SER A 90 9.04 1.86 -9.00
CA SER A 90 10.14 0.91 -9.25
C SER A 90 9.95 0.16 -10.56
N LYS A 91 8.73 -0.31 -10.84
CA LYS A 91 8.43 -1.08 -12.06
C LYS A 91 8.47 -0.20 -13.31
N GLU A 92 7.97 1.04 -13.23
CA GLU A 92 8.07 2.03 -14.30
C GLU A 92 9.54 2.34 -14.63
N SER A 93 10.37 2.58 -13.62
CA SER A 93 11.81 2.80 -13.78
C SER A 93 12.54 1.60 -14.41
N ALA A 94 12.00 0.40 -14.25
CA ALA A 94 12.51 -0.83 -14.87
C ALA A 94 11.91 -1.09 -16.27
N GLY A 95 11.12 -0.15 -16.84
CA GLY A 95 10.51 -0.26 -18.17
C GLY A 95 9.39 -1.29 -18.27
N LYS A 96 8.69 -1.58 -17.18
CA LYS A 96 7.58 -2.55 -17.11
C LYS A 96 6.22 -1.87 -17.32
N ASP A 97 6.07 -1.13 -18.41
CA ASP A 97 4.92 -0.25 -18.64
C ASP A 97 3.57 -0.99 -18.67
N GLU A 98 3.49 -2.16 -19.30
CA GLU A 98 2.26 -2.98 -19.32
C GLU A 98 1.84 -3.37 -17.91
N LEU A 99 2.77 -3.85 -17.10
CA LEU A 99 2.51 -4.17 -15.70
C LEU A 99 2.02 -2.95 -14.91
N VAL A 100 2.62 -1.79 -15.14
CA VAL A 100 2.21 -0.54 -14.48
C VAL A 100 0.77 -0.18 -14.85
N GLN A 101 0.36 -0.33 -16.11
CA GLN A 101 -1.02 -0.04 -16.53
C GLN A 101 -2.02 -1.02 -15.92
N ASP A 102 -1.73 -2.31 -15.90
CA ASP A 102 -2.59 -3.32 -15.28
C ASP A 102 -2.76 -3.05 -13.77
N GLU A 103 -1.69 -2.71 -13.11
CA GLU A 103 -1.72 -2.43 -11.68
C GLU A 103 -2.40 -1.09 -11.33
N LEU A 104 -2.30 -0.07 -12.19
CA LEU A 104 -3.10 1.16 -12.04
C LEU A 104 -4.60 0.88 -12.17
N ALA A 105 -5.00 -0.05 -13.03
CA ALA A 105 -6.39 -0.47 -13.13
C ALA A 105 -6.86 -1.22 -11.87
N LYS A 106 -6.03 -2.10 -11.31
CA LYS A 106 -6.31 -2.77 -10.03
C LYS A 106 -6.40 -1.76 -8.89
N MET A 107 -5.42 -0.85 -8.76
CA MET A 107 -5.42 0.22 -7.75
C MET A 107 -6.71 1.06 -7.85
N SER A 108 -7.14 1.38 -9.07
CA SER A 108 -8.41 2.09 -9.28
C SER A 108 -9.57 1.30 -8.68
N THR A 109 -9.70 0.01 -9.03
CA THR A 109 -10.79 -0.85 -8.59
C THR A 109 -10.80 -1.01 -7.06
N PHE A 110 -9.65 -1.27 -6.46
CA PHE A 110 -9.57 -1.66 -5.05
C PHE A 110 -9.48 -0.48 -4.08
N LEU A 111 -8.89 0.66 -4.49
CA LEU A 111 -8.65 1.80 -3.61
C LEU A 111 -9.36 3.09 -4.06
N LEU A 112 -9.27 3.46 -5.35
CA LEU A 112 -9.75 4.77 -5.78
C LEU A 112 -11.27 4.83 -5.95
N VAL A 113 -11.87 3.81 -6.55
CA VAL A 113 -13.33 3.71 -6.70
C VAL A 113 -14.05 3.72 -5.35
N PRO A 114 -13.63 2.97 -4.32
CA PRO A 114 -14.18 3.08 -2.97
C PRO A 114 -14.11 4.48 -2.36
N LEU A 115 -13.11 5.29 -2.75
CA LEU A 115 -12.97 6.68 -2.33
C LEU A 115 -13.74 7.68 -3.19
N GLY A 116 -14.48 7.20 -4.21
CA GLY A 116 -15.32 8.02 -5.09
C GLY A 116 -14.59 8.55 -6.34
N VAL A 117 -13.47 7.97 -6.73
CA VAL A 117 -12.77 8.27 -8.00
C VAL A 117 -13.09 7.18 -9.02
N PRO A 118 -14.03 7.41 -9.98
CA PRO A 118 -14.47 6.38 -10.91
C PRO A 118 -13.51 6.13 -12.06
N ASP A 119 -12.67 7.11 -12.39
CA ASP A 119 -11.80 7.04 -13.57
C ASP A 119 -10.50 6.32 -13.27
N VAL A 120 -10.11 5.40 -14.15
CA VAL A 120 -8.82 4.73 -14.08
C VAL A 120 -7.70 5.72 -14.43
N PRO A 121 -6.71 5.93 -13.55
CA PRO A 121 -5.61 6.83 -13.83
C PRO A 121 -4.71 6.26 -14.93
N THR A 122 -4.24 7.12 -15.84
CA THR A 122 -3.38 6.74 -16.97
C THR A 122 -1.87 6.78 -16.64
N SER A 123 -1.52 7.22 -15.43
CA SER A 123 -0.12 7.30 -14.98
C SER A 123 -0.05 7.38 -13.45
N ILE A 124 1.11 7.09 -12.89
CA ILE A 124 1.36 7.21 -11.44
C ILE A 124 1.10 8.64 -10.94
N PRO A 125 1.59 9.71 -11.60
CA PRO A 125 1.27 11.07 -11.17
C PRO A 125 -0.24 11.40 -11.23
N ALA A 126 -0.99 10.82 -12.18
CA ALA A 126 -2.44 10.97 -12.24
C ALA A 126 -3.12 10.26 -11.06
N ALA A 127 -2.70 9.03 -10.74
CA ALA A 127 -3.19 8.29 -9.58
C ALA A 127 -2.97 9.07 -8.28
N VAL A 128 -1.78 9.62 -8.09
CA VAL A 128 -1.43 10.44 -6.90
C VAL A 128 -2.30 11.68 -6.79
N ARG A 129 -2.50 12.43 -7.88
CA ARG A 129 -3.40 13.62 -7.86
C ARG A 129 -4.82 13.25 -7.49
N ASN A 130 -5.36 12.21 -8.13
CA ASN A 130 -6.73 11.72 -7.88
C ASN A 130 -6.90 11.27 -6.43
N TYR A 131 -5.94 10.48 -5.93
CA TYR A 131 -5.96 10.00 -4.55
C TYR A 131 -5.92 11.14 -3.53
N ARG A 132 -5.02 12.12 -3.70
CA ARG A 132 -4.92 13.28 -2.79
C ARG A 132 -6.26 14.01 -2.67
N GLY A 133 -6.91 14.30 -3.80
CA GLY A 133 -8.21 14.95 -3.80
C GLY A 133 -9.31 14.11 -3.11
N ALA A 134 -9.34 12.82 -3.38
CA ALA A 134 -10.29 11.89 -2.78
C ALA A 134 -10.08 11.74 -1.26
N ARG A 135 -8.82 11.60 -0.82
CA ARG A 135 -8.46 11.52 0.59
C ARG A 135 -8.87 12.78 1.35
N GLU A 136 -8.60 13.98 0.82
CA GLU A 136 -9.02 15.23 1.46
C GLU A 136 -10.55 15.34 1.59
N GLN A 137 -11.30 14.85 0.60
CA GLN A 137 -12.76 14.78 0.69
C GLN A 137 -13.21 13.77 1.73
N ALA A 138 -12.58 12.60 1.78
CA ALA A 138 -12.85 11.55 2.76
C ALA A 138 -12.57 12.03 4.18
N GLU A 139 -11.42 12.69 4.42
CA GLU A 139 -11.07 13.28 5.70
C GLU A 139 -12.12 14.28 6.20
N ARG A 140 -12.56 15.18 5.31
CA ARG A 140 -13.65 16.13 5.64
C ARG A 140 -14.97 15.42 5.92
N ARG A 141 -15.31 14.41 5.11
CA ARG A 141 -16.58 13.68 5.23
C ARG A 141 -16.68 12.90 6.53
N TRP A 142 -15.57 12.29 6.96
CA TRP A 142 -15.56 11.40 8.12
C TRP A 142 -14.98 12.03 9.39
N GLY A 143 -14.46 13.27 9.30
CA GLY A 143 -13.91 13.99 10.45
C GLY A 143 -12.61 13.35 10.98
N VAL A 144 -11.84 12.72 10.12
CA VAL A 144 -10.55 12.07 10.44
C VAL A 144 -9.41 12.79 9.73
N ALA A 145 -8.18 12.60 10.22
CA ALA A 145 -6.98 13.07 9.56
C ALA A 145 -5.97 11.93 9.42
N VAL A 146 -5.42 11.76 8.22
CA VAL A 146 -4.37 10.77 7.94
C VAL A 146 -3.01 11.45 7.99
N PRO A 147 -2.00 10.89 8.67
CA PRO A 147 -0.64 11.41 8.68
C PRO A 147 -0.05 11.54 7.27
N ARG A 148 0.81 12.53 7.06
CA ARG A 148 1.44 12.81 5.75
C ARG A 148 2.89 12.34 5.66
N ASP A 149 3.37 11.62 6.66
CA ASP A 149 4.77 11.17 6.72
C ASP A 149 5.12 10.25 5.56
N ILE A 150 4.24 9.28 5.24
CA ILE A 150 4.42 8.34 4.14
C ILE A 150 4.40 9.08 2.80
N GLU A 151 3.40 9.94 2.59
CA GLU A 151 3.30 10.76 1.39
C GLU A 151 4.57 11.58 1.17
N SER A 152 5.07 12.22 2.23
CA SER A 152 6.26 13.05 2.16
C SER A 152 7.50 12.25 1.77
N GLU A 153 7.59 11.01 2.24
CA GLU A 153 8.71 10.11 1.96
C GLU A 153 8.64 9.56 0.53
N VAL A 154 7.46 9.12 0.08
CA VAL A 154 7.27 8.53 -1.25
C VAL A 154 7.26 9.59 -2.35
N ALA A 155 6.72 10.78 -2.10
CA ALA A 155 6.66 11.85 -3.09
C ALA A 155 8.05 12.29 -3.60
N VAL A 156 9.12 12.04 -2.86
CA VAL A 156 10.50 12.38 -3.27
C VAL A 156 10.95 11.54 -4.48
N VAL A 157 10.38 10.35 -4.67
CA VAL A 157 10.77 9.42 -5.76
C VAL A 157 9.76 9.38 -6.89
N VAL A 158 8.58 9.94 -6.71
CA VAL A 158 7.55 10.09 -7.74
C VAL A 158 7.73 11.43 -8.43
N VAL A 159 8.54 11.46 -9.48
CA VAL A 159 8.83 12.68 -10.27
C VAL A 159 8.11 12.61 -11.62
#